data_7f42e172c05001410a0505914fc3f0c7
#
_entry.id   7f42e172c05001410a0505914fc3f0c7
#
_cell.length_a   1.000
_cell.length_b   1.000
_cell.length_c   1.000
_cell.angle_alpha   90.00
_cell.angle_beta   90.00
_cell.angle_gamma   90.00
#
_symmetry.space_group_name_H-M   'P 1'
#
loop_
_entity.id
_entity.type
_entity.pdbx_description
1 polymer ?
#
loop_
_entity_poly.entity_id
_entity_poly.type
_entity_poly.pdbx_seq_one_letter_code
_entity_poly.pdbx_strand_id
1 'polypeptide(L)'
;MRSVTKADLVDAAARAGNLSKSSAGEAVNAVFDAIVAGVAKGSRVTVVGFGTFLPRKRKARAGRSPTNGKEIKINAKTVPAFAAGQGFKDAVGDR
;
A
#
# COMPACT_ATOMS: atom_id res chain seq x y z
N MET A 1 -21.37 -0.47 -4.12
CA MET A 1 -20.36 -0.24 -3.09
C MET A 1 -19.72 1.11 -3.28
N ARG A 2 -19.57 1.82 -2.21
CA ARG A 2 -19.00 3.16 -2.26
C ARG A 2 -17.47 3.10 -2.18
N SER A 3 -16.80 3.89 -2.99
CA SER A 3 -15.35 3.99 -2.95
C SER A 3 -14.93 5.17 -2.09
N VAL A 4 -13.91 4.94 -1.28
CA VAL A 4 -13.28 6.01 -0.52
C VAL A 4 -11.99 6.36 -1.25
N THR A 5 -11.84 7.61 -1.62
CA THR A 5 -10.69 8.06 -2.39
C THR A 5 -9.70 8.79 -1.51
N LYS A 6 -8.55 9.13 -2.09
CA LYS A 6 -7.57 9.94 -1.39
C LYS A 6 -8.14 11.28 -0.95
N ALA A 7 -9.03 11.86 -1.76
CA ALA A 7 -9.67 13.12 -1.38
C ALA A 7 -10.46 12.97 -0.09
N ASP A 8 -11.14 11.83 0.09
CA ASP A 8 -11.88 11.57 1.32
C ASP A 8 -10.92 11.47 2.52
N LEU A 9 -9.76 10.88 2.31
CA LEU A 9 -8.76 10.78 3.38
C LEU A 9 -8.20 12.14 3.73
N VAL A 10 -8.00 13.01 2.74
CA VAL A 10 -7.52 14.36 2.96
C VAL A 10 -8.55 15.14 3.77
N ASP A 11 -9.85 15.00 3.44
CA ASP A 11 -10.91 15.66 4.20
C ASP A 11 -10.91 15.22 5.65
N ALA A 12 -10.75 13.93 5.89
CA ALA A 12 -10.70 13.40 7.25
C ALA A 12 -9.52 13.98 8.03
N ALA A 13 -8.35 14.07 7.38
CA ALA A 13 -7.17 14.64 8.01
C ALA A 13 -7.36 16.12 8.31
N ALA A 14 -7.99 16.86 7.39
CA ALA A 14 -8.24 18.27 7.58
C ALA A 14 -9.13 18.51 8.79
N ARG A 15 -10.18 17.71 8.93
CA ARG A 15 -11.08 17.88 10.06
C ARG A 15 -10.41 17.47 11.36
N ALA A 16 -9.73 16.35 11.39
CA ALA A 16 -9.12 15.84 12.61
C ALA A 16 -8.01 16.76 13.12
N GLY A 17 -7.22 17.31 12.20
CA GLY A 17 -6.10 18.17 12.57
C GLY A 17 -6.42 19.65 12.55
N ASN A 18 -7.66 20.00 12.23
CA ASN A 18 -8.05 21.40 12.09
C ASN A 18 -7.14 22.11 11.10
N LEU A 19 -6.95 21.49 9.94
CA LEU A 19 -6.08 21.99 8.90
C LEU A 19 -6.87 22.45 7.69
N SER A 20 -6.28 23.34 6.90
CA SER A 20 -6.84 23.63 5.59
C SER A 20 -6.72 22.39 4.71
N LYS A 21 -7.52 22.30 3.65
CA LYS A 21 -7.41 21.19 2.71
C LYS A 21 -6.04 21.13 2.06
N SER A 22 -5.45 22.29 1.79
CA SER A 22 -4.11 22.35 1.21
C SER A 22 -3.08 21.73 2.14
N SER A 23 -3.08 22.13 3.40
CA SER A 23 -2.14 21.57 4.38
C SER A 23 -2.39 20.08 4.62
N ALA A 24 -3.66 19.70 4.71
CA ALA A 24 -4.00 18.28 4.90
C ALA A 24 -3.56 17.46 3.70
N GLY A 25 -3.72 17.98 2.49
CA GLY A 25 -3.29 17.29 1.29
C GLY A 25 -1.79 17.06 1.27
N GLU A 26 -1.04 18.07 1.66
CA GLU A 26 0.42 17.94 1.73
C GLU A 26 0.83 16.91 2.78
N ALA A 27 0.16 16.93 3.92
CA ALA A 27 0.48 15.99 4.99
C ALA A 27 0.18 14.55 4.58
N VAL A 28 -0.97 14.32 3.96
CA VAL A 28 -1.35 12.99 3.49
C VAL A 28 -0.38 12.49 2.43
N ASN A 29 -0.02 13.36 1.49
CA ASN A 29 0.95 12.99 0.45
C ASN A 29 2.29 12.64 1.06
N ALA A 30 2.74 13.41 2.04
CA ALA A 30 4.02 13.15 2.69
C ALA A 30 4.04 11.79 3.37
N VAL A 31 2.92 11.40 4.01
CA VAL A 31 2.82 10.10 4.66
C VAL A 31 2.92 8.97 3.62
N PHE A 32 2.15 9.06 2.56
CA PHE A 32 2.18 8.01 1.53
C PHE A 32 3.53 7.96 0.83
N ASP A 33 4.12 9.11 0.53
CA ASP A 33 5.44 9.14 -0.09
C ASP A 33 6.49 8.49 0.79
N ALA A 34 6.41 8.71 2.10
CA ALA A 34 7.35 8.09 3.04
C ALA A 34 7.18 6.57 3.07
N ILE A 35 5.93 6.10 3.00
CA ILE A 35 5.67 4.66 2.96
C ILE A 35 6.26 4.06 1.69
N VAL A 36 5.99 4.68 0.56
CA VAL A 36 6.50 4.20 -0.72
C VAL A 36 8.03 4.17 -0.72
N ALA A 37 8.65 5.25 -0.24
CA ALA A 37 10.11 5.32 -0.20
C ALA A 37 10.71 4.26 0.70
N GLY A 38 10.09 4.02 1.86
CA GLY A 38 10.57 3.01 2.79
C GLY A 38 10.53 1.61 2.19
N VAL A 39 9.40 1.26 1.58
CA VAL A 39 9.23 -0.06 0.97
C VAL A 39 10.17 -0.20 -0.24
N ALA A 40 10.32 0.87 -1.02
CA ALA A 40 11.20 0.84 -2.19
C ALA A 40 12.65 0.58 -1.81
N LYS A 41 13.06 1.00 -0.62
CA LYS A 41 14.41 0.74 -0.12
C LYS A 41 14.57 -0.64 0.48
N GLY A 42 13.51 -1.41 0.55
CA GLY A 42 13.56 -2.73 1.14
C GLY A 42 13.20 -2.80 2.61
N SER A 43 12.71 -1.71 3.16
CA SER A 43 12.36 -1.66 4.58
C SER A 43 10.90 -2.01 4.80
N ARG A 44 10.60 -2.41 6.02
CA ARG A 44 9.21 -2.53 6.44
C ARG A 44 8.77 -1.22 7.04
N VAL A 45 7.55 -0.84 6.74
CA VAL A 45 6.96 0.36 7.33
C VAL A 45 5.79 -0.09 8.19
N THR A 46 5.95 -0.06 9.49
CA THR A 46 4.94 -0.52 10.43
C THR A 46 4.20 0.66 11.05
N VAL A 47 2.86 0.60 10.94
CA VAL A 47 1.99 1.57 11.59
C VAL A 47 1.24 0.82 12.68
N VAL A 48 1.58 1.13 13.92
CA VAL A 48 1.04 0.41 15.08
C VAL A 48 -0.48 0.47 15.07
N GLY A 49 -1.11 -0.68 15.22
CA GLY A 49 -2.58 -0.77 15.24
C GLY A 49 -3.21 -0.81 13.88
N PHE A 50 -2.44 -0.58 12.82
CA PHE A 50 -2.98 -0.55 11.46
C PHE A 50 -2.43 -1.70 10.62
N GLY A 51 -1.11 -1.78 10.49
CA GLY A 51 -0.50 -2.85 9.71
C GLY A 51 0.91 -2.53 9.30
N THR A 52 1.45 -3.37 8.45
CA THR A 52 2.83 -3.25 7.99
C THR A 52 2.85 -3.29 6.46
N PHE A 53 3.53 -2.31 5.88
CA PHE A 53 3.83 -2.32 4.45
C PHE A 53 5.23 -2.90 4.28
N LEU A 54 5.39 -3.82 3.34
CA LEU A 54 6.67 -4.51 3.19
C LEU A 54 6.91 -4.88 1.73
N PRO A 55 8.18 -5.01 1.35
CA PRO A 55 8.49 -5.55 0.04
C PRO A 55 8.38 -7.07 0.08
N ARG A 56 7.84 -7.64 -0.98
CA ARG A 56 7.73 -9.09 -1.10
C ARG A 56 8.35 -9.53 -2.41
N LYS A 57 9.27 -10.46 -2.33
CA LYS A 57 9.89 -10.98 -3.54
C LYS A 57 9.03 -12.07 -4.15
N ARG A 58 8.84 -11.96 -5.45
CA ARG A 58 8.22 -13.02 -6.20
C ARG A 58 9.32 -13.81 -6.90
N LYS A 59 9.23 -15.13 -6.83
CA LYS A 59 10.24 -15.98 -7.44
C LYS A 59 10.17 -15.90 -8.96
N ALA A 60 11.31 -16.07 -9.61
CA ALA A 60 11.35 -16.22 -11.05
C ALA A 60 10.61 -17.49 -11.43
N ARG A 61 9.95 -17.46 -12.56
CA ARG A 61 9.23 -18.63 -13.04
C ARG A 61 9.19 -18.63 -14.56
N ALA A 62 8.93 -19.81 -15.11
CA ALA A 62 8.72 -19.95 -16.55
C ALA A 62 7.25 -19.84 -16.85
N GLY A 63 6.94 -19.24 -17.98
CA GLY A 63 5.57 -19.12 -18.46
C GLY A 63 5.56 -19.35 -19.95
N ARG A 64 4.38 -19.33 -20.54
CA ARG A 64 4.24 -19.48 -21.99
C ARG A 64 3.67 -18.22 -22.59
N SER A 65 4.22 -17.87 -23.76
CA SER A 65 3.65 -16.75 -24.50
C SER A 65 2.28 -17.17 -25.03
N PRO A 66 1.25 -16.36 -24.78
CA PRO A 66 -0.07 -16.69 -25.29
C PRO A 66 -0.17 -16.57 -26.80
N THR A 67 0.75 -15.88 -27.44
CA THR A 67 0.71 -15.65 -28.87
C THR A 67 1.30 -16.80 -29.66
N ASN A 68 2.46 -17.31 -29.25
CA ASN A 68 3.14 -18.32 -30.03
C ASN A 68 3.44 -19.61 -29.25
N GLY A 69 2.99 -19.68 -28.02
CA GLY A 69 3.18 -20.88 -27.20
C GLY A 69 4.58 -21.12 -26.74
N LYS A 70 5.52 -20.24 -27.04
CA LYS A 70 6.88 -20.42 -26.59
C LYS A 70 7.00 -20.13 -25.11
N GLU A 71 7.87 -20.88 -24.47
CA GLU A 71 8.15 -20.68 -23.06
C GLU A 71 8.89 -19.37 -22.88
N ILE A 72 8.44 -18.57 -21.92
CA ILE A 72 9.13 -17.33 -21.59
C ILE A 72 9.52 -17.37 -20.13
N LYS A 73 10.58 -16.67 -19.81
CA LYS A 73 11.09 -16.62 -18.45
C LYS A 73 10.62 -15.34 -17.77
N ILE A 74 9.91 -15.49 -16.66
CA ILE A 74 9.46 -14.35 -15.87
C ILE A 74 10.45 -14.15 -14.74
N ASN A 75 11.15 -13.02 -14.77
CA ASN A 75 12.19 -12.74 -13.78
C ASN A 75 11.59 -12.48 -12.40
N ALA A 76 12.40 -12.76 -11.38
CA ALA A 76 12.05 -12.40 -10.02
C ALA A 76 11.90 -10.89 -9.93
N LYS A 77 10.94 -10.45 -9.12
CA LYS A 77 10.78 -9.02 -8.87
C LYS A 77 10.21 -8.79 -7.48
N THR A 78 10.39 -7.59 -6.99
CA THR A 78 9.90 -7.20 -5.69
C THR A 78 8.63 -6.37 -5.87
N VAL A 79 7.61 -6.69 -5.12
CA VAL A 79 6.34 -5.99 -5.18
C VAL A 79 5.97 -5.52 -3.77
N PRO A 80 5.18 -4.45 -3.66
CA PRO A 80 4.71 -4.02 -2.34
C PRO A 80 3.63 -4.97 -1.84
N ALA A 81 3.59 -5.15 -0.53
CA ALA A 81 2.58 -5.97 0.11
C ALA A 81 2.15 -5.29 1.41
N PHE A 82 1.00 -5.65 1.92
CA PHE A 82 0.47 -5.10 3.15
C PHE A 82 -0.06 -6.22 4.02
N ALA A 83 0.38 -6.24 5.27
CA ALA A 83 -0.12 -7.18 6.27
C ALA A 83 -0.91 -6.39 7.29
N ALA A 84 -2.21 -6.65 7.36
CA ALA A 84 -3.09 -5.90 8.27
C ALA A 84 -2.76 -6.23 9.72
N GLY A 85 -2.79 -5.21 10.57
CA GLY A 85 -2.64 -5.41 12.00
C GLY A 85 -3.93 -5.93 12.61
N GLN A 86 -3.85 -6.36 13.85
CA GLN A 86 -5.00 -6.96 14.52
C GLN A 86 -6.15 -5.99 14.64
N GLY A 87 -5.88 -4.74 14.99
CA GLY A 87 -6.94 -3.74 15.11
C GLY A 87 -7.67 -3.51 13.80
N PHE A 88 -6.93 -3.50 12.70
CA PHE A 88 -7.53 -3.33 11.38
C PHE A 88 -8.39 -4.55 11.02
N LYS A 89 -7.86 -5.75 11.28
CA LYS A 89 -8.60 -6.98 11.01
C LYS A 89 -9.91 -7.02 11.81
N ASP A 90 -9.85 -6.64 13.07
CA ASP A 90 -11.01 -6.65 13.93
C ASP A 90 -12.07 -5.67 13.44
N ALA A 91 -11.64 -4.49 12.99
CA ALA A 91 -12.56 -3.47 12.51
C ALA A 91 -13.28 -3.92 11.24
N VAL A 92 -12.60 -4.64 10.37
CA VAL A 92 -13.16 -5.08 9.09
C VAL A 92 -13.90 -6.40 9.23
N GLY A 93 -13.30 -7.35 9.92
CA GLY A 93 -13.80 -8.70 9.99
C GLY A 93 -14.87 -8.89 11.02
N ASP A 94 -14.96 -7.97 11.92
CA ASP A 94 -16.04 -7.96 12.74
C ASP A 94 -16.14 -9.06 13.64
N ARG A 95 -15.27 -9.57 13.99
CA ARG A 95 -15.53 -10.55 14.93
C ARG A 95 -15.43 -11.86 14.49
#